data_075984bdbe1698c10c5f3253db5f66f3
#
_entry.id   075984bdbe1698c10c5f3253db5f66f3
#
_cell.length_a   1.000
_cell.length_b   1.000
_cell.length_c   1.000
_cell.angle_alpha   90.00
_cell.angle_beta   90.00
_cell.angle_gamma   90.00
#
_symmetry.space_group_name_H-M   'P 1'
#
loop_
_entity.id
_entity.type
_entity.pdbx_description
1 polymer ?
#
loop_
_entity_poly.entity_id
_entity_poly.type
_entity_poly.pdbx_seq_one_letter_code
_entity_poly.pdbx_strand_id
1 'polypeptide(L)'
;MNTGAPWPSADEAEARVLEIQTKLHQWATDDPDRRFSDLDNLICDPAFLVVAWRRVRSNRGARTAGVDGETAYYVTAKLGEEQFLADLRAKLKARTFRPQPVRERMIPKPGGKRRRLGIATVRDRVVQASLKLVLEPIFEADFKPCSYGFRPGRRAHDAIAEIHYLCSRSYEWVVEGDIKACFDEISHSALGDRVRRRIGDKRILGLVKAFLKAGILGEDGAERDTNTGTPQGGILSPLLSNIALSVLDEHFAEAWAKVTPRARETRRRQGLANYRLIRYADDFVVLVAGTRVQAESLRDESAAVLGTMGLS
;
A
#
# COMPACT_ATOMS: atom_id res chain seq x y z
N MET A 1 8.00 -16.18 25.85
CA MET A 1 6.61 -15.72 25.61
C MET A 1 6.21 -14.78 26.76
N ASN A 2 6.21 -13.48 26.53
CA ASN A 2 6.02 -12.50 27.60
C ASN A 2 4.54 -12.28 27.89
N THR A 3 3.95 -13.08 28.76
CA THR A 3 2.58 -12.91 29.24
C THR A 3 2.45 -12.06 30.51
N GLY A 4 3.52 -11.44 30.97
CA GLY A 4 3.54 -10.62 32.19
C GLY A 4 4.54 -9.46 32.20
N ALA A 5 5.25 -9.22 31.09
CA ALA A 5 6.13 -8.06 31.01
C ALA A 5 5.29 -6.77 30.84
N PRO A 6 5.69 -5.66 31.47
CA PRO A 6 5.02 -4.37 31.29
C PRO A 6 5.08 -3.94 29.82
N TRP A 7 4.07 -3.17 29.39
CA TRP A 7 4.08 -2.58 28.06
C TRP A 7 5.27 -1.63 27.92
N PRO A 8 6.00 -1.66 26.78
CA PRO A 8 7.13 -0.77 26.58
C PRO A 8 6.69 0.69 26.55
N SER A 9 7.56 1.58 26.99
CA SER A 9 7.38 3.01 26.78
C SER A 9 7.34 3.31 25.27
N ALA A 10 6.89 4.50 24.93
CA ALA A 10 6.81 4.93 23.54
C ALA A 10 8.16 4.90 22.82
N ASP A 11 9.21 5.34 23.46
CA ASP A 11 10.54 5.44 22.88
C ASP A 11 11.19 4.05 22.74
N GLU A 12 11.02 3.18 23.72
CA GLU A 12 11.45 1.77 23.62
C GLU A 12 10.72 1.03 22.50
N ALA A 13 9.41 1.28 22.34
CA ALA A 13 8.61 0.69 21.28
C ALA A 13 9.08 1.17 19.91
N GLU A 14 9.31 2.46 19.73
CA GLU A 14 9.81 3.03 18.45
C GLU A 14 11.20 2.48 18.12
N ALA A 15 12.12 2.44 19.07
CA ALA A 15 13.46 1.90 18.87
C ALA A 15 13.42 0.43 18.42
N ARG A 16 12.61 -0.40 19.11
CA ARG A 16 12.46 -1.81 18.77
C ARG A 16 11.81 -2.01 17.40
N VAL A 17 10.77 -1.26 17.08
CA VAL A 17 10.12 -1.34 15.76
C VAL A 17 11.09 -0.94 14.66
N LEU A 18 11.84 0.14 14.83
CA LEU A 18 12.83 0.61 13.86
C LEU A 18 13.94 -0.43 13.63
N GLU A 19 14.45 -1.05 14.70
CA GLU A 19 15.45 -2.12 14.61
C GLU A 19 14.94 -3.29 13.76
N ILE A 20 13.72 -3.77 14.04
CA ILE A 20 13.12 -4.89 13.32
C ILE A 20 12.83 -4.51 11.87
N GLN A 21 12.30 -3.32 11.62
CA GLN A 21 12.04 -2.82 10.25
C GLN A 21 13.32 -2.74 9.43
N THR A 22 14.42 -2.27 10.03
CA THR A 22 15.73 -2.24 9.38
C THR A 22 16.21 -3.63 8.99
N LYS A 23 16.08 -4.60 9.90
CA LYS A 23 16.43 -6.00 9.62
C LYS A 23 15.57 -6.62 8.53
N LEU A 24 14.25 -6.40 8.57
CA LEU A 24 13.32 -6.91 7.55
C LEU A 24 13.66 -6.34 6.17
N HIS A 25 13.93 -5.05 6.09
CA HIS A 25 14.31 -4.39 4.84
C HIS A 25 15.64 -4.92 4.31
N GLN A 26 16.65 -5.03 5.17
CA GLN A 26 17.95 -5.58 4.79
C GLN A 26 17.82 -7.00 4.27
N TRP A 27 17.16 -7.89 5.00
CA TRP A 27 16.96 -9.29 4.56
C TRP A 27 16.18 -9.38 3.25
N ALA A 28 15.21 -8.48 3.02
CA ALA A 28 14.48 -8.43 1.78
C ALA A 28 15.33 -7.93 0.61
N THR A 29 16.26 -7.01 0.87
CA THR A 29 17.19 -6.46 -0.13
C THR A 29 18.29 -7.46 -0.48
N ASP A 30 18.86 -8.14 0.54
CA ASP A 30 19.95 -9.10 0.35
C ASP A 30 19.50 -10.37 -0.39
N ASP A 31 18.23 -10.76 -0.23
CA ASP A 31 17.64 -11.91 -0.90
C ASP A 31 16.26 -11.58 -1.49
N PRO A 32 16.22 -11.19 -2.78
CA PRO A 32 14.98 -10.86 -3.48
C PRO A 32 13.97 -12.01 -3.57
N ASP A 33 14.41 -13.26 -3.44
CA ASP A 33 13.55 -14.46 -3.50
C ASP A 33 13.10 -14.93 -2.11
N ARG A 34 13.60 -14.30 -1.05
CA ARG A 34 13.25 -14.64 0.33
C ARG A 34 11.77 -14.48 0.61
N ARG A 35 11.17 -15.56 1.12
CA ARG A 35 9.79 -15.58 1.61
C ARG A 35 9.79 -15.60 3.13
N PHE A 36 9.12 -14.61 3.71
CA PHE A 36 9.00 -14.44 5.16
C PHE A 36 7.84 -15.28 5.69
N SER A 37 8.12 -16.28 6.53
CA SER A 37 7.12 -17.25 7.03
C SER A 37 6.80 -17.15 8.51
N ASP A 38 7.50 -16.30 9.27
CA ASP A 38 7.32 -16.10 10.71
C ASP A 38 7.23 -14.59 11.05
N LEU A 39 6.09 -13.99 10.72
CA LEU A 39 5.83 -12.57 10.93
C LEU A 39 4.66 -12.30 11.88
N ASP A 40 3.80 -13.30 12.14
CA ASP A 40 2.60 -13.18 12.96
C ASP A 40 2.92 -12.75 14.40
N ASN A 41 4.07 -13.18 14.94
CA ASN A 41 4.55 -12.78 16.23
C ASN A 41 4.83 -11.26 16.32
N LEU A 42 5.24 -10.63 15.22
CA LEU A 42 5.55 -9.20 15.17
C LEU A 42 4.30 -8.34 15.22
N ILE A 43 3.21 -8.71 14.54
CA ILE A 43 1.96 -7.93 14.61
C ILE A 43 1.32 -8.00 16.01
N CYS A 44 1.63 -9.04 16.79
CA CYS A 44 1.20 -9.22 18.17
C CYS A 44 2.24 -8.69 19.18
N ASP A 45 3.40 -8.20 18.74
CA ASP A 45 4.44 -7.67 19.62
C ASP A 45 3.94 -6.37 20.29
N PRO A 46 4.09 -6.22 21.61
CA PRO A 46 3.65 -5.03 22.32
C PRO A 46 4.21 -3.72 21.73
N ALA A 47 5.47 -3.71 21.30
CA ALA A 47 6.07 -2.52 20.71
C ALA A 47 5.38 -2.11 19.38
N PHE A 48 5.06 -3.09 18.52
CA PHE A 48 4.35 -2.83 17.27
C PHE A 48 2.94 -2.30 17.53
N LEU A 49 2.23 -2.86 18.52
CA LEU A 49 0.90 -2.40 18.89
C LEU A 49 0.91 -1.00 19.51
N VAL A 50 1.90 -0.67 20.34
CA VAL A 50 2.07 0.68 20.93
C VAL A 50 2.34 1.70 19.82
N VAL A 51 3.27 1.44 18.91
CA VAL A 51 3.57 2.35 17.78
C VAL A 51 2.36 2.49 16.86
N ALA A 52 1.66 1.38 16.56
CA ALA A 52 0.44 1.40 15.75
C ALA A 52 -0.66 2.23 16.40
N TRP A 53 -0.90 2.07 17.71
CA TRP A 53 -1.85 2.85 18.46
C TRP A 53 -1.52 4.35 18.45
N ARG A 54 -0.26 4.73 18.71
CA ARG A 54 0.18 6.12 18.67
C ARG A 54 -0.09 6.77 17.32
N ARG A 55 0.22 6.08 16.21
CA ARG A 55 -0.08 6.55 14.85
C ARG A 55 -1.58 6.75 14.62
N VAL A 56 -2.41 5.79 15.06
CA VAL A 56 -3.86 5.88 14.91
C VAL A 56 -4.43 7.02 15.75
N ARG A 57 -3.98 7.16 17.00
CA ARG A 57 -4.45 8.19 17.94
C ARG A 57 -4.08 9.61 17.51
N SER A 58 -2.90 9.81 16.92
CA SER A 58 -2.42 11.12 16.46
C SER A 58 -2.97 11.55 15.09
N ASN A 59 -3.60 10.64 14.36
CA ASN A 59 -4.08 10.91 13.01
C ASN A 59 -5.39 11.74 13.03
N ARG A 60 -5.63 12.54 11.98
CA ARG A 60 -6.90 13.31 11.82
C ARG A 60 -8.14 12.42 11.94
N GLY A 61 -8.05 11.17 11.47
CA GLY A 61 -9.11 10.16 11.57
C GLY A 61 -9.40 9.66 12.99
N ALA A 62 -8.59 9.98 13.99
CA ALA A 62 -8.75 9.53 15.37
C ALA A 62 -10.11 9.89 15.99
N ARG A 63 -10.68 11.03 15.55
CA ARG A 63 -11.99 11.55 16.02
C ARG A 63 -13.18 10.92 15.29
N THR A 64 -12.95 10.09 14.28
CA THR A 64 -14.02 9.50 13.48
C THR A 64 -14.18 8.03 13.83
N ALA A 65 -15.35 7.64 14.30
CA ALA A 65 -15.67 6.26 14.65
C ALA A 65 -15.96 5.40 13.43
N GLY A 66 -15.67 4.11 13.51
CA GLY A 66 -16.13 3.08 12.58
C GLY A 66 -17.60 2.72 12.79
N VAL A 67 -17.95 1.47 12.44
CA VAL A 67 -19.31 0.92 12.64
C VAL A 67 -19.63 0.69 14.11
N ASP A 68 -18.63 0.51 14.96
CA ASP A 68 -18.71 0.30 16.40
C ASP A 68 -19.02 1.58 17.22
N GLY A 69 -18.94 2.75 16.60
CA GLY A 69 -19.13 4.04 17.30
C GLY A 69 -17.93 4.46 18.15
N GLU A 70 -16.85 3.65 18.24
CA GLU A 70 -15.69 3.93 19.07
C GLU A 70 -14.71 4.91 18.36
N THR A 71 -14.25 5.92 19.09
CA THR A 71 -13.18 6.84 18.65
C THR A 71 -11.91 6.58 19.45
N ALA A 72 -10.77 7.12 19.01
CA ALA A 72 -9.55 7.04 19.81
C ALA A 72 -9.69 7.72 21.18
N TYR A 73 -10.49 8.81 21.27
CA TYR A 73 -10.81 9.44 22.55
C TYR A 73 -11.60 8.50 23.48
N TYR A 74 -12.59 7.78 22.94
CA TYR A 74 -13.36 6.81 23.72
C TYR A 74 -12.44 5.70 24.28
N VAL A 75 -11.53 5.19 23.47
CA VAL A 75 -10.54 4.19 23.91
C VAL A 75 -9.70 4.73 25.06
N THR A 76 -9.13 5.95 24.92
CA THR A 76 -8.28 6.54 25.96
C THR A 76 -9.06 6.87 27.24
N ALA A 77 -10.26 7.45 27.13
CA ALA A 77 -11.00 7.98 28.27
C ALA A 77 -11.87 6.94 29.00
N LYS A 78 -12.32 5.89 28.30
CA LYS A 78 -13.28 4.92 28.82
C LYS A 78 -12.74 3.51 28.97
N LEU A 79 -11.92 3.03 28.00
CA LEU A 79 -11.41 1.66 28.02
C LEU A 79 -10.04 1.55 28.71
N GLY A 80 -9.22 2.61 28.63
CA GLY A 80 -7.81 2.56 28.97
C GLY A 80 -6.96 1.96 27.85
N GLU A 81 -5.87 2.65 27.50
CA GLU A 81 -5.03 2.28 26.37
C GLU A 81 -4.39 0.90 26.53
N GLU A 82 -3.86 0.63 27.71
CA GLU A 82 -3.20 -0.65 28.01
C GLU A 82 -4.18 -1.83 27.93
N GLN A 83 -5.36 -1.69 28.55
CA GLN A 83 -6.39 -2.74 28.50
C GLN A 83 -6.87 -2.98 27.06
N PHE A 84 -7.08 -1.92 26.28
CA PHE A 84 -7.47 -2.00 24.88
C PHE A 84 -6.43 -2.77 24.06
N LEU A 85 -5.14 -2.44 24.21
CA LEU A 85 -4.06 -3.12 23.50
C LEU A 85 -3.88 -4.57 23.97
N ALA A 86 -4.06 -4.84 25.26
CA ALA A 86 -4.01 -6.20 25.81
C ALA A 86 -5.10 -7.10 25.22
N ASP A 87 -6.35 -6.60 25.17
CA ASP A 87 -7.48 -7.30 24.55
C ASP A 87 -7.24 -7.56 23.05
N LEU A 88 -6.73 -6.56 22.34
CA LEU A 88 -6.44 -6.68 20.93
C LEU A 88 -5.34 -7.74 20.68
N ARG A 89 -4.27 -7.68 21.47
CA ARG A 89 -3.18 -8.67 21.45
C ARG A 89 -3.69 -10.09 21.74
N ALA A 90 -4.54 -10.24 22.74
CA ALA A 90 -5.13 -11.54 23.09
C ALA A 90 -5.94 -12.12 21.93
N LYS A 91 -6.79 -11.31 21.27
CA LYS A 91 -7.57 -11.72 20.09
C LYS A 91 -6.68 -12.11 18.90
N LEU A 92 -5.61 -11.36 18.64
CA LEU A 92 -4.66 -11.68 17.58
C LEU A 92 -3.95 -13.00 17.86
N LYS A 93 -3.42 -13.21 19.07
CA LYS A 93 -2.77 -14.46 19.48
C LYS A 93 -3.71 -15.67 19.43
N ALA A 94 -4.95 -15.50 19.92
CA ALA A 94 -5.97 -16.53 19.86
C ALA A 94 -6.54 -16.77 18.45
N ARG A 95 -6.16 -15.95 17.46
CA ARG A 95 -6.68 -16.00 16.07
C ARG A 95 -8.19 -15.79 15.98
N THR A 96 -8.77 -15.12 16.96
CA THR A 96 -10.19 -14.79 17.01
C THR A 96 -10.50 -13.39 16.47
N PHE A 97 -9.47 -12.58 16.22
CA PHE A 97 -9.65 -11.27 15.61
C PHE A 97 -10.30 -11.40 14.22
N ARG A 98 -11.35 -10.62 14.00
CA ARG A 98 -12.04 -10.49 12.71
C ARG A 98 -12.25 -9.01 12.43
N PRO A 99 -11.78 -8.51 11.27
CA PRO A 99 -12.09 -7.15 10.83
C PRO A 99 -13.59 -6.93 10.73
N GLN A 100 -14.04 -5.73 11.06
CA GLN A 100 -15.43 -5.32 10.88
C GLN A 100 -15.60 -4.60 9.54
N PRO A 101 -16.85 -4.53 9.01
CA PRO A 101 -17.14 -3.75 7.82
C PRO A 101 -16.68 -2.30 7.98
N VAL A 102 -16.20 -1.68 6.90
CA VAL A 102 -15.90 -0.26 6.92
C VAL A 102 -17.18 0.56 6.79
N ARG A 103 -17.32 1.62 7.56
CA ARG A 103 -18.43 2.55 7.44
C ARG A 103 -18.20 3.48 6.25
N GLU A 104 -19.09 3.44 5.25
CA GLU A 104 -19.01 4.32 4.08
C GLU A 104 -19.35 5.77 4.44
N ARG A 105 -18.62 6.69 3.84
CA ARG A 105 -18.92 8.13 3.85
C ARG A 105 -18.62 8.73 2.49
N MET A 106 -19.56 9.52 1.97
CA MET A 106 -19.42 10.21 0.71
C MET A 106 -18.80 11.59 0.92
N ILE A 107 -17.59 11.81 0.41
CA ILE A 107 -16.88 13.09 0.51
C ILE A 107 -16.97 13.83 -0.83
N PRO A 108 -17.28 15.15 -0.84
CA PRO A 108 -17.29 15.92 -2.08
C PRO A 108 -15.88 16.04 -2.65
N LYS A 109 -15.77 15.89 -3.98
CA LYS A 109 -14.58 16.22 -4.77
C LYS A 109 -14.78 17.54 -5.52
N PRO A 110 -13.69 18.24 -5.90
CA PRO A 110 -13.78 19.33 -6.86
C PRO A 110 -14.54 18.88 -8.13
N GLY A 111 -15.38 19.75 -8.70
CA GLY A 111 -16.20 19.41 -9.88
C GLY A 111 -17.49 18.65 -9.59
N GLY A 112 -17.98 18.63 -8.33
CA GLY A 112 -19.30 18.09 -7.97
C GLY A 112 -19.38 16.55 -7.84
N LYS A 113 -18.31 15.85 -8.16
CA LYS A 113 -18.20 14.39 -7.95
C LYS A 113 -18.08 14.06 -6.46
N ARG A 114 -18.44 12.85 -6.09
CA ARG A 114 -18.27 12.33 -4.71
C ARG A 114 -17.24 11.18 -4.69
N ARG A 115 -16.46 11.13 -3.62
CA ARG A 115 -15.53 10.03 -3.33
C ARG A 115 -16.07 9.20 -2.18
N ARG A 116 -16.06 7.89 -2.31
CA ARG A 116 -16.35 6.96 -1.22
C ARG A 116 -15.16 6.87 -0.29
N LEU A 117 -15.38 7.04 1.00
CA LEU A 117 -14.36 6.82 2.04
C LEU A 117 -14.85 5.71 2.95
N GLY A 118 -14.05 4.66 3.10
CA GLY A 118 -14.29 3.58 4.05
C GLY A 118 -13.61 3.88 5.39
N ILE A 119 -14.40 3.99 6.45
CA ILE A 119 -13.91 4.28 7.80
C ILE A 119 -13.91 2.99 8.61
N ALA A 120 -12.72 2.42 8.81
CA ALA A 120 -12.52 1.25 9.65
C ALA A 120 -12.67 1.59 11.14
N THR A 121 -12.98 0.59 11.98
CA THR A 121 -12.99 0.74 13.43
C THR A 121 -11.60 1.13 13.96
N VAL A 122 -11.52 1.67 15.16
CA VAL A 122 -10.23 2.00 15.78
C VAL A 122 -9.38 0.74 15.97
N ARG A 123 -10.01 -0.38 16.34
CA ARG A 123 -9.37 -1.69 16.49
C ARG A 123 -8.74 -2.16 15.19
N ASP A 124 -9.51 -2.11 14.11
CA ASP A 124 -9.06 -2.49 12.78
C ASP A 124 -7.91 -1.61 12.30
N ARG A 125 -7.99 -0.28 12.53
CA ARG A 125 -6.90 0.64 12.19
C ARG A 125 -5.60 0.33 12.91
N VAL A 126 -5.65 -0.06 14.18
CA VAL A 126 -4.45 -0.44 14.95
C VAL A 126 -3.84 -1.73 14.38
N VAL A 127 -4.66 -2.73 14.07
CA VAL A 127 -4.16 -3.97 13.46
C VAL A 127 -3.62 -3.72 12.06
N GLN A 128 -4.30 -2.92 11.23
CA GLN A 128 -3.79 -2.52 9.91
C GLN A 128 -2.46 -1.76 10.02
N ALA A 129 -2.32 -0.87 11.00
CA ALA A 129 -1.09 -0.13 11.22
C ALA A 129 0.05 -1.06 11.66
N SER A 130 -0.21 -1.99 12.60
CA SER A 130 0.78 -2.99 13.00
C SER A 130 1.20 -3.88 11.83
N LEU A 131 0.24 -4.36 11.04
CA LEU A 131 0.50 -5.14 9.84
C LEU A 131 1.33 -4.36 8.81
N LYS A 132 1.00 -3.08 8.60
CA LYS A 132 1.77 -2.19 7.72
C LYS A 132 3.22 -2.02 8.21
N LEU A 133 3.44 -1.83 9.51
CA LEU A 133 4.78 -1.73 10.09
C LEU A 133 5.67 -2.94 9.77
N VAL A 134 5.07 -4.13 9.67
CA VAL A 134 5.77 -5.37 9.34
C VAL A 134 5.99 -5.54 7.84
N LEU A 135 4.96 -5.27 7.02
CA LEU A 135 4.99 -5.53 5.58
C LEU A 135 5.74 -4.46 4.79
N GLU A 136 5.59 -3.18 5.16
CA GLU A 136 6.15 -2.05 4.41
C GLU A 136 7.66 -2.19 4.17
N PRO A 137 8.52 -2.50 5.15
CA PRO A 137 9.96 -2.61 4.92
C PRO A 137 10.33 -3.76 3.97
N ILE A 138 9.54 -4.84 3.92
CA ILE A 138 9.78 -5.96 3.02
C ILE A 138 9.50 -5.56 1.57
N PHE A 139 8.34 -4.97 1.32
CA PHE A 139 7.94 -4.57 -0.04
C PHE A 139 8.65 -3.32 -0.54
N GLU A 140 9.09 -2.41 0.37
CA GLU A 140 9.89 -1.25 0.01
C GLU A 140 11.19 -1.63 -0.68
N ALA A 141 11.79 -2.79 -0.33
CA ALA A 141 12.97 -3.34 -1.00
C ALA A 141 12.71 -3.73 -2.47
N ASP A 142 11.47 -4.07 -2.83
CA ASP A 142 11.10 -4.51 -4.17
C ASP A 142 10.66 -3.36 -5.08
N PHE A 143 10.15 -2.26 -4.50
CA PHE A 143 9.59 -1.16 -5.27
C PHE A 143 10.64 -0.45 -6.13
N LYS A 144 10.30 -0.27 -7.40
CA LYS A 144 11.22 0.35 -8.36
C LYS A 144 11.38 1.86 -8.12
N PRO A 145 12.52 2.45 -8.52
CA PRO A 145 12.78 3.88 -8.35
C PRO A 145 11.74 4.80 -8.99
N CYS A 146 11.05 4.36 -10.04
CA CYS A 146 10.01 5.14 -10.73
C CYS A 146 8.71 5.31 -9.95
N SER A 147 8.53 4.61 -8.82
CA SER A 147 7.35 4.72 -7.95
C SER A 147 7.60 5.65 -6.78
N TYR A 148 6.74 6.64 -6.58
CA TYR A 148 6.90 7.71 -5.58
C TYR A 148 5.80 7.76 -4.53
N GLY A 149 4.54 7.60 -4.92
CA GLY A 149 3.39 7.79 -4.02
C GLY A 149 3.32 6.78 -2.88
N PHE A 150 2.90 7.24 -1.70
CA PHE A 150 2.70 6.44 -0.49
C PHE A 150 3.95 5.70 0.04
N ARG A 151 5.13 6.08 -0.38
CA ARG A 151 6.40 5.48 0.02
C ARG A 151 7.17 6.37 1.01
N PRO A 152 7.88 5.78 2.00
CA PRO A 152 8.72 6.54 2.92
C PRO A 152 9.80 7.35 2.18
N GLY A 153 10.02 8.58 2.61
CA GLY A 153 11.09 9.44 2.09
C GLY A 153 10.93 9.92 0.64
N ARG A 154 9.77 9.63 -0.02
CA ARG A 154 9.50 10.05 -1.40
C ARG A 154 8.34 11.05 -1.45
N ARG A 155 8.48 12.10 -2.25
CA ARG A 155 7.53 13.21 -2.35
C ARG A 155 7.07 13.42 -3.80
N ALA A 156 5.91 14.05 -3.96
CA ALA A 156 5.41 14.43 -5.29
C ALA A 156 6.40 15.33 -6.05
N HIS A 157 7.08 16.24 -5.34
CA HIS A 157 8.10 17.10 -5.94
C HIS A 157 9.27 16.32 -6.53
N ASP A 158 9.63 15.18 -5.96
CA ASP A 158 10.72 14.34 -6.47
C ASP A 158 10.31 13.69 -7.81
N ALA A 159 9.06 13.24 -7.93
CA ALA A 159 8.48 12.75 -9.19
C ALA A 159 8.42 13.85 -10.26
N ILE A 160 7.96 15.05 -9.89
CA ILE A 160 7.90 16.21 -10.81
C ILE A 160 9.31 16.60 -11.28
N ALA A 161 10.30 16.59 -10.40
CA ALA A 161 11.68 16.90 -10.76
C ALA A 161 12.25 15.87 -11.78
N GLU A 162 11.94 14.58 -11.62
CA GLU A 162 12.34 13.56 -12.60
C GLU A 162 11.64 13.75 -13.95
N ILE A 163 10.32 14.05 -13.95
CA ILE A 163 9.58 14.37 -15.17
C ILE A 163 10.25 15.56 -15.90
N HIS A 164 10.48 16.66 -15.19
CA HIS A 164 11.13 17.86 -15.76
C HIS A 164 12.51 17.54 -16.34
N TYR A 165 13.32 16.78 -15.61
CA TYR A 165 14.65 16.35 -16.07
C TYR A 165 14.58 15.55 -17.36
N LEU A 166 13.64 14.62 -17.49
CA LEU A 166 13.49 13.77 -18.69
C LEU A 166 12.92 14.58 -19.88
N CYS A 167 11.92 15.43 -19.66
CA CYS A 167 11.37 16.28 -20.70
C CYS A 167 12.42 17.23 -21.32
N SER A 168 13.36 17.72 -20.51
CA SER A 168 14.48 18.54 -21.00
C SER A 168 15.50 17.74 -21.85
N ARG A 169 15.33 16.40 -21.98
CA ARG A 169 16.25 15.48 -22.68
C ARG A 169 15.60 14.70 -23.81
N SER A 170 14.72 15.36 -24.56
CA SER A 170 14.06 14.82 -25.76
C SER A 170 13.01 13.71 -25.50
N TYR A 171 12.43 13.64 -24.30
CA TYR A 171 11.21 12.89 -24.05
C TYR A 171 10.01 13.81 -24.31
N GLU A 172 9.56 13.88 -25.55
CA GLU A 172 8.61 14.90 -26.01
C GLU A 172 7.15 14.43 -25.94
N TRP A 173 6.93 13.12 -25.94
CA TRP A 173 5.59 12.55 -25.81
C TRP A 173 5.32 12.08 -24.41
N VAL A 174 4.12 12.34 -23.95
CA VAL A 174 3.65 11.94 -22.62
C VAL A 174 2.40 11.09 -22.77
N VAL A 175 2.44 9.86 -22.27
CA VAL A 175 1.25 9.05 -22.05
C VAL A 175 0.88 9.25 -20.60
N GLU A 176 -0.21 9.95 -20.34
CA GLU A 176 -0.80 10.12 -18.99
C GLU A 176 -1.83 9.01 -18.78
N GLY A 177 -1.74 8.31 -17.67
CA GLY A 177 -2.69 7.29 -17.25
C GLY A 177 -3.33 7.62 -15.91
N ASP A 178 -4.67 7.66 -15.90
CA ASP A 178 -5.52 7.68 -14.69
C ASP A 178 -6.22 6.32 -14.60
N ILE A 179 -5.87 5.54 -13.59
CA ILE A 179 -6.43 4.20 -13.41
C ILE A 179 -7.83 4.34 -12.83
N LYS A 180 -8.83 3.94 -13.61
CA LYS A 180 -10.22 4.01 -13.19
C LYS A 180 -10.45 3.20 -11.90
N ALA A 181 -10.99 3.88 -10.89
CA ALA A 181 -11.37 3.27 -9.61
C ALA A 181 -10.31 2.30 -9.03
N CYS A 182 -9.03 2.65 -9.15
CA CYS A 182 -7.89 1.78 -8.81
C CYS A 182 -8.08 1.02 -7.49
N PHE A 183 -8.42 1.75 -6.41
CA PHE A 183 -8.64 1.13 -5.10
C PHE A 183 -9.85 0.18 -5.05
N ASP A 184 -10.86 0.37 -5.90
CA ASP A 184 -12.11 -0.38 -5.85
C ASP A 184 -12.07 -1.62 -6.77
N GLU A 185 -11.17 -1.65 -7.78
CA GLU A 185 -11.16 -2.67 -8.83
C GLU A 185 -10.01 -3.69 -8.72
N ILE A 186 -8.99 -3.45 -7.87
CA ILE A 186 -7.85 -4.39 -7.72
C ILE A 186 -8.38 -5.81 -7.44
N SER A 187 -8.00 -6.77 -8.27
CA SER A 187 -8.32 -8.19 -8.07
C SER A 187 -7.68 -8.73 -6.79
N HIS A 188 -8.51 -9.22 -5.84
CA HIS A 188 -8.03 -9.82 -4.59
C HIS A 188 -7.14 -11.04 -4.81
N SER A 189 -7.42 -11.85 -5.85
CA SER A 189 -6.61 -13.02 -6.19
C SER A 189 -5.23 -12.61 -6.71
N ALA A 190 -5.19 -11.72 -7.69
CA ALA A 190 -3.94 -11.23 -8.27
C ALA A 190 -3.07 -10.50 -7.23
N LEU A 191 -3.66 -9.63 -6.39
CA LEU A 191 -2.98 -8.99 -5.28
C LEU A 191 -2.45 -10.04 -4.28
N GLY A 192 -3.26 -11.04 -3.94
CA GLY A 192 -2.87 -12.12 -3.05
C GLY A 192 -1.67 -12.92 -3.59
N ASP A 193 -1.61 -13.15 -4.92
CA ASP A 193 -0.47 -13.82 -5.55
C ASP A 193 0.81 -12.96 -5.44
N ARG A 194 0.71 -11.66 -5.62
CA ARG A 194 1.84 -10.75 -5.44
C ARG A 194 2.32 -10.72 -3.99
N VAL A 195 1.40 -10.62 -3.03
CA VAL A 195 1.76 -10.66 -1.60
C VAL A 195 2.46 -11.99 -1.26
N ARG A 196 1.99 -13.12 -1.81
CA ARG A 196 2.58 -14.45 -1.58
C ARG A 196 4.00 -14.60 -2.15
N ARG A 197 4.45 -13.77 -3.08
CA ARG A 197 5.85 -13.81 -3.55
C ARG A 197 6.83 -13.58 -2.41
N ARG A 198 6.51 -12.66 -1.48
CA ARG A 198 7.38 -12.31 -0.34
C ARG A 198 6.90 -12.86 1.00
N ILE A 199 5.61 -13.09 1.15
CA ILE A 199 5.00 -13.52 2.42
C ILE A 199 4.58 -14.98 2.33
N GLY A 200 5.25 -15.82 3.14
CA GLY A 200 4.91 -17.23 3.31
C GLY A 200 4.04 -17.51 4.55
N ASP A 201 3.95 -16.53 5.47
CA ASP A 201 3.16 -16.65 6.69
C ASP A 201 1.66 -16.69 6.38
N LYS A 202 1.05 -17.87 6.58
CA LYS A 202 -0.38 -18.11 6.30
C LYS A 202 -1.29 -17.26 7.16
N ARG A 203 -0.87 -16.84 8.36
CA ARG A 203 -1.65 -16.02 9.28
C ARG A 203 -1.70 -14.58 8.78
N ILE A 204 -0.56 -14.05 8.36
CA ILE A 204 -0.46 -12.73 7.73
C ILE A 204 -1.31 -12.69 6.45
N LEU A 205 -1.17 -13.68 5.57
CA LEU A 205 -1.98 -13.79 4.36
C LEU A 205 -3.49 -13.88 4.66
N GLY A 206 -3.85 -14.64 5.69
CA GLY A 206 -5.24 -14.73 6.17
C GLY A 206 -5.78 -13.41 6.67
N LEU A 207 -4.98 -12.64 7.39
CA LEU A 207 -5.37 -11.34 7.92
C LEU A 207 -5.50 -10.28 6.81
N VAL A 208 -4.56 -10.24 5.86
CA VAL A 208 -4.68 -9.38 4.66
C VAL A 208 -5.97 -9.71 3.91
N LYS A 209 -6.24 -10.99 3.65
CA LYS A 209 -7.48 -11.43 2.99
C LYS A 209 -8.74 -11.04 3.79
N ALA A 210 -8.69 -11.15 5.12
CA ALA A 210 -9.82 -10.77 5.97
C ALA A 210 -10.11 -9.26 5.89
N PHE A 211 -9.09 -8.39 5.86
CA PHE A 211 -9.27 -6.96 5.66
C PHE A 211 -9.82 -6.61 4.27
N LEU A 212 -9.38 -7.31 3.22
CA LEU A 212 -9.91 -7.11 1.87
C LEU A 212 -11.39 -7.52 1.76
N LYS A 213 -11.83 -8.49 2.55
CA LYS A 213 -13.20 -9.04 2.56
C LYS A 213 -14.07 -8.54 3.71
N ALA A 214 -13.63 -7.53 4.44
CA ALA A 214 -14.35 -7.05 5.63
C ALA A 214 -15.75 -6.47 5.34
N GLY A 215 -16.05 -6.17 4.07
CA GLY A 215 -17.32 -5.58 3.67
C GLY A 215 -17.41 -4.07 3.90
N ILE A 216 -18.49 -3.49 3.42
CA ILE A 216 -18.80 -2.07 3.51
C ILE A 216 -20.22 -1.91 4.06
N LEU A 217 -20.37 -1.13 5.13
CA LEU A 217 -21.67 -0.67 5.60
C LEU A 217 -21.97 0.68 4.95
N GLY A 218 -22.91 0.73 4.03
CA GLY A 218 -23.33 1.93 3.31
C GLY A 218 -24.03 2.96 4.21
N GLU A 219 -24.11 4.20 3.73
CA GLU A 219 -24.90 5.26 4.41
C GLU A 219 -26.40 4.93 4.48
N ASP A 220 -26.87 4.04 3.61
CA ASP A 220 -28.22 3.49 3.57
C ASP A 220 -28.47 2.36 4.61
N GLY A 221 -27.43 1.98 5.36
CA GLY A 221 -27.45 0.87 6.32
C GLY A 221 -27.32 -0.52 5.68
N ALA A 222 -27.14 -0.61 4.37
CA ALA A 222 -26.95 -1.89 3.70
C ALA A 222 -25.50 -2.36 3.80
N GLU A 223 -25.31 -3.62 4.18
CA GLU A 223 -23.99 -4.27 4.09
C GLU A 223 -23.75 -4.78 2.67
N ARG A 224 -22.54 -4.57 2.18
CA ARG A 224 -22.09 -5.00 0.86
C ARG A 224 -20.78 -5.76 0.99
N ASP A 225 -20.70 -6.92 0.37
CA ASP A 225 -19.46 -7.68 0.27
C ASP A 225 -18.45 -6.97 -0.63
N THR A 226 -17.17 -7.08 -0.27
CA THR A 226 -16.06 -6.62 -1.10
C THR A 226 -15.43 -7.81 -1.81
N ASN A 227 -15.67 -7.94 -3.12
CA ASN A 227 -15.08 -9.01 -3.95
C ASN A 227 -13.83 -8.54 -4.70
N THR A 228 -13.66 -7.24 -4.84
CA THR A 228 -12.50 -6.56 -5.44
C THR A 228 -12.12 -5.35 -4.60
N GLY A 229 -10.95 -4.83 -4.83
CA GLY A 229 -10.49 -3.57 -4.28
C GLY A 229 -10.00 -3.60 -2.85
N THR A 230 -9.57 -2.45 -2.40
CA THR A 230 -9.19 -2.15 -1.02
C THR A 230 -9.95 -0.92 -0.55
N PRO A 231 -10.46 -0.86 0.69
CA PRO A 231 -11.25 0.27 1.15
C PRO A 231 -10.46 1.59 1.05
N GLN A 232 -10.99 2.59 0.32
CA GLN A 232 -10.38 3.93 0.30
C GLN A 232 -10.43 4.54 1.70
N GLY A 233 -9.24 4.87 2.25
CA GLY A 233 -9.09 5.38 3.61
C GLY A 233 -8.58 4.35 4.63
N GLY A 234 -8.41 3.09 4.24
CA GLY A 234 -7.73 2.08 5.04
C GLY A 234 -6.23 2.39 5.19
N ILE A 235 -5.65 2.12 6.35
CA ILE A 235 -4.21 2.37 6.62
C ILE A 235 -3.32 1.45 5.78
N LEU A 236 -3.79 0.24 5.50
CA LEU A 236 -3.07 -0.76 4.72
C LEU A 236 -3.24 -0.56 3.20
N SER A 237 -4.34 0.05 2.76
CA SER A 237 -4.70 0.17 1.35
C SER A 237 -3.64 0.81 0.46
N PRO A 238 -2.93 1.90 0.86
CA PRO A 238 -1.86 2.47 0.05
C PRO A 238 -0.70 1.50 -0.23
N LEU A 239 -0.31 0.69 0.76
CA LEU A 239 0.73 -0.32 0.58
C LEU A 239 0.25 -1.42 -0.38
N LEU A 240 -0.96 -1.93 -0.19
CA LEU A 240 -1.53 -2.98 -1.06
C LEU A 240 -1.72 -2.50 -2.49
N SER A 241 -2.13 -1.23 -2.68
CA SER A 241 -2.20 -0.61 -4.01
C SER A 241 -0.82 -0.53 -4.66
N ASN A 242 0.21 -0.10 -3.95
CA ASN A 242 1.58 -0.09 -4.48
C ASN A 242 2.08 -1.50 -4.85
N ILE A 243 1.75 -2.53 -4.05
CA ILE A 243 2.08 -3.93 -4.36
C ILE A 243 1.35 -4.38 -5.64
N ALA A 244 0.09 -4.00 -5.82
CA ALA A 244 -0.66 -4.30 -7.04
C ALA A 244 -0.04 -3.61 -8.26
N LEU A 245 0.18 -2.30 -8.17
CA LEU A 245 0.66 -1.47 -9.27
C LEU A 245 2.14 -1.69 -9.61
N SER A 246 2.92 -2.36 -8.74
CA SER A 246 4.31 -2.69 -9.05
C SER A 246 4.47 -3.60 -10.28
N VAL A 247 3.38 -4.24 -10.78
CA VAL A 247 3.41 -4.93 -12.08
C VAL A 247 3.81 -4.00 -13.22
N LEU A 248 3.30 -2.76 -13.20
CA LEU A 248 3.63 -1.74 -14.18
C LEU A 248 5.07 -1.26 -14.03
N ASP A 249 5.48 -1.01 -12.78
CA ASP A 249 6.84 -0.58 -12.45
C ASP A 249 7.89 -1.62 -12.88
N GLU A 250 7.63 -2.89 -12.60
CA GLU A 250 8.48 -4.02 -12.96
C GLU A 250 8.60 -4.15 -14.47
N HIS A 251 7.48 -4.13 -15.20
CA HIS A 251 7.42 -4.23 -16.65
C HIS A 251 8.32 -3.18 -17.32
N PHE A 252 8.15 -1.90 -16.98
CA PHE A 252 8.93 -0.81 -17.56
C PHE A 252 10.39 -0.81 -17.08
N ALA A 253 10.66 -1.19 -15.84
CA ALA A 253 12.03 -1.31 -15.35
C ALA A 253 12.80 -2.43 -16.04
N GLU A 254 12.19 -3.59 -16.27
CA GLU A 254 12.78 -4.70 -17.00
C GLU A 254 13.05 -4.33 -18.47
N ALA A 255 12.08 -3.70 -19.13
CA ALA A 255 12.26 -3.23 -20.50
C ALA A 255 13.43 -2.23 -20.61
N TRP A 256 13.55 -1.34 -19.63
CA TRP A 256 14.66 -0.40 -19.56
C TRP A 256 16.01 -1.08 -19.30
N ALA A 257 16.05 -2.06 -18.42
CA ALA A 257 17.28 -2.78 -18.05
C ALA A 257 17.84 -3.62 -19.21
N LYS A 258 16.97 -4.16 -20.09
CA LYS A 258 17.36 -4.92 -21.28
C LYS A 258 18.08 -4.09 -22.33
N VAL A 259 17.97 -2.76 -22.30
CA VAL A 259 18.54 -1.86 -23.29
C VAL A 259 19.73 -1.11 -22.70
N THR A 260 20.94 -1.43 -23.17
CA THR A 260 22.17 -0.76 -22.74
C THR A 260 22.19 0.73 -23.16
N PRO A 261 23.00 1.60 -22.54
CA PRO A 261 23.09 2.99 -22.97
C PRO A 261 23.46 3.16 -24.46
N ARG A 262 24.37 2.33 -24.98
CA ARG A 262 24.73 2.32 -26.42
C ARG A 262 23.58 1.87 -27.29
N ALA A 263 22.82 0.86 -26.85
CA ALA A 263 21.65 0.40 -27.59
C ALA A 263 20.53 1.45 -27.62
N ARG A 264 20.35 2.24 -26.54
CA ARG A 264 19.40 3.38 -26.53
C ARG A 264 19.76 4.44 -27.55
N GLU A 265 21.05 4.76 -27.69
CA GLU A 265 21.53 5.67 -28.72
C GLU A 265 21.28 5.12 -30.14
N THR A 266 21.54 3.84 -30.37
CA THR A 266 21.27 3.16 -31.64
C THR A 266 19.76 3.17 -31.94
N ARG A 267 18.91 2.83 -30.96
CA ARG A 267 17.44 2.89 -31.08
C ARG A 267 16.99 4.28 -31.55
N ARG A 268 17.52 5.34 -30.94
CA ARG A 268 17.20 6.72 -31.27
C ARG A 268 17.56 7.04 -32.74
N ARG A 269 18.74 6.61 -33.20
CA ARG A 269 19.17 6.78 -34.62
C ARG A 269 18.29 6.00 -35.60
N GLN A 270 17.73 4.87 -35.15
CA GLN A 270 16.83 4.03 -35.94
C GLN A 270 15.35 4.45 -35.87
N GLY A 271 15.02 5.56 -35.18
CA GLY A 271 13.65 5.99 -35.00
C GLY A 271 12.82 5.13 -34.02
N LEU A 272 13.48 4.29 -33.22
CA LEU A 272 12.82 3.48 -32.19
C LEU A 272 12.73 4.24 -30.89
N ALA A 273 11.57 4.11 -30.19
CA ALA A 273 11.32 4.82 -28.94
C ALA A 273 12.21 4.36 -27.78
N ASN A 274 12.63 5.31 -26.98
CA ASN A 274 13.06 5.09 -25.59
C ASN A 274 11.99 5.69 -24.66
N TYR A 275 11.72 5.05 -23.53
CA TYR A 275 10.64 5.47 -22.65
C TYR A 275 10.97 5.26 -21.17
N ARG A 276 10.32 6.04 -20.30
CA ARG A 276 10.48 6.02 -18.85
C ARG A 276 9.12 6.16 -18.16
N LEU A 277 8.84 5.29 -17.23
CA LEU A 277 7.68 5.39 -16.35
C LEU A 277 8.01 6.25 -15.12
N ILE A 278 7.11 7.13 -14.74
CA ILE A 278 7.06 7.79 -13.43
C ILE A 278 5.65 7.60 -12.88
N ARG A 279 5.54 7.06 -11.67
CA ARG A 279 4.26 6.78 -11.03
C ARG A 279 4.18 7.43 -9.64
N TYR A 280 3.08 8.09 -9.37
CA TYR A 280 2.74 8.61 -8.05
C TYR A 280 1.38 8.04 -7.62
N ALA A 281 1.40 6.99 -6.79
CA ALA A 281 0.21 6.21 -6.43
C ALA A 281 -0.46 5.59 -7.66
N ASP A 282 -1.71 5.93 -7.92
CA ASP A 282 -2.51 5.53 -9.09
C ASP A 282 -2.30 6.42 -10.33
N ASP A 283 -1.78 7.64 -10.15
CA ASP A 283 -1.39 8.50 -11.27
C ASP A 283 -0.04 8.08 -11.85
N PHE A 284 0.07 7.98 -13.17
CA PHE A 284 1.34 7.70 -13.81
C PHE A 284 1.50 8.40 -15.15
N VAL A 285 2.76 8.60 -15.53
CA VAL A 285 3.13 9.05 -16.87
C VAL A 285 4.19 8.14 -17.47
N VAL A 286 4.06 7.82 -18.76
CA VAL A 286 5.14 7.24 -19.55
C VAL A 286 5.68 8.33 -20.47
N LEU A 287 6.91 8.75 -20.22
CA LEU A 287 7.61 9.73 -21.06
C LEU A 287 8.31 8.99 -22.20
N VAL A 288 8.12 9.46 -23.44
CA VAL A 288 8.56 8.77 -24.64
C VAL A 288 9.40 9.69 -25.53
N ALA A 289 10.63 9.25 -25.82
CA ALA A 289 11.48 9.82 -26.85
C ALA A 289 11.27 8.98 -28.12
N GLY A 290 10.38 9.42 -29.00
CA GLY A 290 9.96 8.67 -30.17
C GLY A 290 8.84 9.37 -30.95
N THR A 291 7.92 8.60 -31.53
CA THR A 291 6.77 9.09 -32.27
C THR A 291 5.47 8.96 -31.50
N ARG A 292 4.43 9.68 -31.94
CA ARG A 292 3.07 9.57 -31.38
C ARG A 292 2.54 8.14 -31.45
N VAL A 293 2.72 7.45 -32.55
CA VAL A 293 2.27 6.06 -32.73
C VAL A 293 2.92 5.13 -31.70
N GLN A 294 4.21 5.33 -31.43
CA GLN A 294 4.92 4.55 -30.41
C GLN A 294 4.42 4.88 -28.99
N ALA A 295 4.05 6.14 -28.71
CA ALA A 295 3.44 6.51 -27.44
C ALA A 295 2.04 5.86 -27.27
N GLU A 296 1.22 5.86 -28.33
CA GLU A 296 -0.10 5.20 -28.32
C GLU A 296 0.04 3.68 -28.10
N SER A 297 1.04 3.02 -28.71
CA SER A 297 1.34 1.61 -28.44
C SER A 297 1.72 1.34 -26.99
N LEU A 298 2.48 2.24 -26.34
CA LEU A 298 2.85 2.09 -24.93
C LEU A 298 1.65 2.31 -23.99
N ARG A 299 0.66 3.11 -24.38
CA ARG A 299 -0.61 3.21 -23.64
C ARG A 299 -1.33 1.87 -23.63
N ASP A 300 -1.46 1.23 -24.77
CA ASP A 300 -2.15 -0.05 -24.93
C ASP A 300 -1.39 -1.18 -24.18
N GLU A 301 -0.06 -1.15 -24.23
CA GLU A 301 0.82 -2.02 -23.46
C GLU A 301 0.62 -1.83 -21.94
N SER A 302 0.56 -0.58 -21.46
CA SER A 302 0.30 -0.27 -20.06
C SER A 302 -1.07 -0.80 -19.62
N ALA A 303 -2.11 -0.64 -20.43
CA ALA A 303 -3.45 -1.16 -20.15
C ALA A 303 -3.45 -2.70 -20.08
N ALA A 304 -2.74 -3.38 -20.96
CA ALA A 304 -2.61 -4.84 -20.94
C ALA A 304 -1.93 -5.33 -19.65
N VAL A 305 -0.86 -4.66 -19.21
CA VAL A 305 -0.16 -4.99 -17.96
C VAL A 305 -1.07 -4.78 -16.74
N LEU A 306 -1.77 -3.65 -16.66
CA LEU A 306 -2.71 -3.35 -15.58
C LEU A 306 -3.90 -4.31 -15.57
N GLY A 307 -4.33 -4.79 -16.75
CA GLY A 307 -5.39 -5.80 -16.89
C GLY A 307 -5.11 -7.10 -16.12
N THR A 308 -3.83 -7.46 -15.91
CA THR A 308 -3.43 -8.62 -15.08
C THR A 308 -3.83 -8.48 -13.61
N MET A 309 -4.05 -7.24 -13.17
CA MET A 309 -4.50 -6.91 -11.81
C MET A 309 -6.01 -6.59 -11.75
N GLY A 310 -6.74 -6.74 -12.87
CA GLY A 310 -8.14 -6.37 -12.98
C GLY A 310 -8.38 -4.87 -13.15
N LEU A 311 -7.36 -4.11 -13.53
CA LEU A 311 -7.40 -2.65 -13.66
C LEU A 311 -7.53 -2.23 -15.14
N SER A 312 -8.15 -1.07 -15.37
CA SER A 312 -8.38 -0.52 -16.71
C SER A 312 -8.12 0.99 -16.77
#